data_d2b7b9d473ae4f58eb70ee505c49ce7c
#
_entry.id   d2b7b9d473ae4f58eb70ee505c49ce7c
#
_cell.length_a   1.000
_cell.length_b   1.000
_cell.length_c   1.000
_cell.angle_alpha   90.00
_cell.angle_beta   90.00
_cell.angle_gamma   90.00
#
_symmetry.space_group_name_H-M   'P 1'
#
loop_
_entity.id
_entity.type
_entity.pdbx_description
1 polymer ?
#
loop_
_entity_poly.entity_id
_entity_poly.type
_entity_poly.pdbx_seq_one_letter_code
_entity_poly.pdbx_strand_id
1 'polypeptide(L)'
;MKVLAAFALILFTLTFAHAQNEQSPIVEKDIKYKNWTFKDSRTDGNVELRDLIKGKKLAIVIYYAPWCHNWQHDAPIVERLYEKYKDAGLEIVAVSEYDLVFNTKQNLTEFKITFPAVYESQSQDDREKTTHHDYRKSTGDNRKWGSPYYVFLDPSKLEQKGETLTKHTFVINGEMIDTEGEKFIREHLGLPPATGSGSVSQKEKEKVEVCDPAKPTGPALKKPNK
;
A
#
# COMPACT_ATOMS: atom_id res chain seq x y z
N MET A 1 41.31 -56.85 12.95
CA MET A 1 41.01 -55.72 12.05
C MET A 1 39.59 -55.28 12.32
N LYS A 2 39.43 -54.16 13.02
CA LYS A 2 38.10 -53.59 13.35
C LYS A 2 37.87 -52.40 12.46
N VAL A 3 36.88 -52.49 11.56
CA VAL A 3 36.47 -51.37 10.68
C VAL A 3 35.46 -50.52 11.46
N LEU A 4 35.86 -49.31 11.83
CA LEU A 4 34.97 -48.29 12.41
C LEU A 4 34.20 -47.63 11.24
N ALA A 5 32.90 -47.87 11.16
CA ALA A 5 32.00 -47.16 10.27
C ALA A 5 31.59 -45.83 10.98
N ALA A 6 32.12 -44.71 10.49
CA ALA A 6 31.69 -43.39 10.93
C ALA A 6 30.40 -43.01 10.20
N PHE A 7 29.27 -43.03 10.92
CA PHE A 7 28.00 -42.51 10.44
C PHE A 7 28.04 -40.98 10.57
N ALA A 8 28.25 -40.27 9.49
CA ALA A 8 28.09 -38.82 9.42
C ALA A 8 26.61 -38.48 9.37
N LEU A 9 26.07 -38.08 10.49
CA LEU A 9 24.70 -37.59 10.61
C LEU A 9 24.67 -36.16 10.04
N ILE A 10 24.30 -36.02 8.77
CA ILE A 10 24.03 -34.70 8.16
C ILE A 10 22.69 -34.22 8.72
N LEU A 11 22.74 -33.35 9.72
CA LEU A 11 21.59 -32.58 10.16
C LEU A 11 21.24 -31.58 9.05
N PHE A 12 20.29 -31.96 8.23
CA PHE A 12 19.62 -31.04 7.29
C PHE A 12 18.73 -30.12 8.12
N THR A 13 19.25 -28.97 8.53
CA THR A 13 18.43 -27.91 9.11
C THR A 13 17.55 -27.33 8.00
N LEU A 14 16.34 -27.84 7.89
CA LEU A 14 15.28 -27.23 7.11
C LEU A 14 14.97 -25.86 7.74
N THR A 15 15.61 -24.82 7.24
CA THR A 15 15.17 -23.46 7.47
C THR A 15 13.82 -23.32 6.77
N PHE A 16 12.75 -23.44 7.53
CA PHE A 16 11.44 -23.03 7.07
C PHE A 16 11.52 -21.53 6.83
N ALA A 17 11.71 -21.12 5.59
CA ALA A 17 11.43 -19.77 5.18
C ALA A 17 9.92 -19.57 5.42
N HIS A 18 9.57 -18.94 6.52
CA HIS A 18 8.21 -18.47 6.74
C HIS A 18 7.96 -17.46 5.64
N ALA A 19 7.07 -17.80 4.71
CA ALA A 19 6.48 -16.81 3.82
C ALA A 19 5.81 -15.80 4.75
N GLN A 20 6.43 -14.65 4.95
CA GLN A 20 5.84 -13.57 5.74
C GLN A 20 4.66 -13.06 4.93
N ASN A 21 3.46 -13.31 5.45
CA ASN A 21 2.28 -12.56 5.04
C ASN A 21 2.61 -11.08 5.33
N GLU A 22 2.71 -10.25 4.30
CA GLU A 22 3.00 -8.82 4.45
C GLU A 22 1.78 -8.02 4.95
N GLN A 23 0.69 -8.68 5.31
CA GLN A 23 -0.41 -8.06 6.00
C GLN A 23 0.05 -7.49 7.34
N SER A 24 -0.24 -6.21 7.53
CA SER A 24 0.19 -5.47 8.70
C SER A 24 -0.99 -4.79 9.37
N PRO A 25 -1.01 -4.71 10.71
CA PRO A 25 -2.06 -4.01 11.43
C PRO A 25 -1.99 -2.51 11.19
N ILE A 26 -3.11 -1.83 11.42
CA ILE A 26 -3.16 -0.38 11.49
C ILE A 26 -2.51 0.04 12.81
N VAL A 27 -1.43 0.84 12.73
CA VAL A 27 -0.68 1.29 13.90
C VAL A 27 -0.55 2.80 13.92
N GLU A 28 -0.64 3.37 15.12
CA GLU A 28 -0.42 4.80 15.34
C GLU A 28 1.07 5.10 15.37
N LYS A 29 1.51 6.15 14.67
CA LYS A 29 2.93 6.52 14.53
C LYS A 29 3.12 8.03 14.55
N ASP A 30 4.27 8.42 15.12
CA ASP A 30 4.81 9.76 14.89
C ASP A 30 5.36 9.82 13.47
N ILE A 31 4.85 10.77 12.70
CA ILE A 31 5.21 10.99 11.31
C ILE A 31 5.02 12.46 10.95
N LYS A 32 6.06 13.13 10.48
CA LYS A 32 5.91 14.49 9.95
C LYS A 32 5.35 14.42 8.54
N TYR A 33 4.04 14.19 8.43
CA TYR A 33 3.37 14.07 7.14
C TYR A 33 3.10 15.44 6.54
N LYS A 34 3.51 15.63 5.28
CA LYS A 34 3.44 16.90 4.58
C LYS A 34 2.31 16.93 3.56
N ASN A 35 1.85 18.14 3.30
CA ASN A 35 1.08 18.40 2.08
C ASN A 35 1.98 18.25 0.87
N TRP A 36 1.42 17.77 -0.23
CA TRP A 36 2.13 17.61 -1.49
C TRP A 36 1.24 17.99 -2.68
N THR A 37 1.89 18.30 -3.79
CA THR A 37 1.25 18.49 -5.10
C THR A 37 1.93 17.57 -6.08
N PHE A 38 1.20 16.57 -6.58
CA PHE A 38 1.68 15.61 -7.56
C PHE A 38 0.86 15.68 -8.85
N LYS A 39 1.36 15.05 -9.90
CA LYS A 39 0.67 14.95 -11.18
C LYS A 39 -0.38 13.83 -11.14
N ASP A 40 -1.58 14.13 -11.60
CA ASP A 40 -2.62 13.13 -11.82
C ASP A 40 -2.17 12.10 -12.88
N SER A 41 -2.29 10.83 -12.54
CA SER A 41 -1.84 9.74 -13.41
C SER A 41 -2.66 9.59 -14.68
N ARG A 42 -3.88 10.12 -14.75
CA ARG A 42 -4.76 10.02 -15.91
C ARG A 42 -4.70 11.24 -16.81
N THR A 43 -4.68 12.45 -16.21
CA THR A 43 -4.84 13.72 -16.91
C THR A 43 -3.56 14.55 -16.99
N ASP A 44 -2.53 14.22 -16.20
CA ASP A 44 -1.28 14.98 -16.03
C ASP A 44 -1.49 16.37 -15.38
N GLY A 45 -2.69 16.65 -14.88
CA GLY A 45 -3.00 17.85 -14.08
C GLY A 45 -2.34 17.81 -12.72
N ASN A 46 -2.26 18.95 -12.04
CA ASN A 46 -1.77 19.01 -10.66
C ASN A 46 -2.89 18.65 -9.68
N VAL A 47 -2.58 17.81 -8.69
CA VAL A 47 -3.46 17.46 -7.58
C VAL A 47 -2.74 17.83 -6.29
N GLU A 48 -3.33 18.69 -5.48
CA GLU A 48 -2.86 19.03 -4.14
C GLU A 48 -3.66 18.22 -3.11
N LEU A 49 -2.96 17.58 -2.17
CA LEU A 49 -3.59 16.69 -1.19
C LEU A 49 -4.61 17.41 -0.31
N ARG A 50 -4.26 18.56 0.27
CA ARG A 50 -5.16 19.30 1.18
C ARG A 50 -6.47 19.69 0.49
N ASP A 51 -6.40 20.10 -0.77
CA ASP A 51 -7.60 20.45 -1.55
C ASP A 51 -8.44 19.22 -1.87
N LEU A 52 -7.79 18.11 -2.24
CA LEU A 52 -8.45 16.85 -2.57
C LEU A 52 -9.29 16.31 -1.40
N ILE A 53 -8.73 16.36 -0.18
CA ILE A 53 -9.36 15.78 1.01
C ILE A 53 -10.28 16.76 1.76
N LYS A 54 -10.43 17.97 1.26
CA LYS A 54 -11.26 18.99 1.89
C LYS A 54 -12.73 18.56 1.99
N GLY A 55 -13.28 18.65 3.20
CA GLY A 55 -14.67 18.27 3.46
C GLY A 55 -14.91 16.77 3.62
N LYS A 56 -13.88 15.95 3.51
CA LYS A 56 -13.97 14.51 3.81
C LYS A 56 -13.85 14.27 5.32
N LYS A 57 -14.33 13.10 5.76
CA LYS A 57 -14.23 12.66 7.17
C LYS A 57 -12.96 11.85 7.42
N LEU A 58 -12.57 11.05 6.44
CA LEU A 58 -11.38 10.22 6.45
C LEU A 58 -10.74 10.24 5.07
N ALA A 59 -9.42 10.39 5.01
CA ALA A 59 -8.66 10.21 3.80
C ALA A 59 -7.58 9.13 4.00
N ILE A 60 -7.36 8.31 2.98
CA ILE A 60 -6.32 7.28 2.96
C ILE A 60 -5.40 7.55 1.78
N VAL A 61 -4.14 7.82 2.06
CA VAL A 61 -3.10 7.94 1.03
C VAL A 61 -2.35 6.62 0.93
N ILE A 62 -2.26 6.06 -0.27
CA ILE A 62 -1.65 4.77 -0.53
C ILE A 62 -0.47 4.94 -1.47
N TYR A 63 0.74 4.72 -0.96
CA TYR A 63 1.95 4.66 -1.79
C TYR A 63 2.13 3.24 -2.31
N TYR A 64 2.27 3.10 -3.62
CA TYR A 64 2.34 1.79 -4.25
C TYR A 64 3.24 1.76 -5.48
N ALA A 65 3.80 0.59 -5.79
CA ALA A 65 4.46 0.34 -7.05
C ALA A 65 3.55 -0.53 -7.94
N PRO A 66 3.24 -0.13 -9.19
CA PRO A 66 2.32 -0.87 -10.08
C PRO A 66 2.69 -2.35 -10.28
N TRP A 67 3.97 -2.67 -10.29
CA TRP A 67 4.50 -4.02 -10.44
C TRP A 67 4.54 -4.83 -9.14
N CYS A 68 4.23 -4.24 -7.98
CA CYS A 68 4.29 -4.94 -6.70
C CYS A 68 3.08 -5.86 -6.51
N HIS A 69 3.36 -7.15 -6.29
CA HIS A 69 2.32 -8.16 -6.12
C HIS A 69 1.40 -7.86 -4.92
N ASN A 70 1.96 -7.40 -3.82
CA ASN A 70 1.20 -7.06 -2.62
C ASN A 70 0.19 -5.93 -2.88
N TRP A 71 0.57 -4.93 -3.70
CA TRP A 71 -0.39 -3.92 -4.15
C TRP A 71 -1.48 -4.52 -5.04
N GLN A 72 -1.09 -5.41 -5.97
CA GLN A 72 -2.06 -6.04 -6.88
C GLN A 72 -3.08 -6.89 -6.11
N HIS A 73 -2.67 -7.47 -4.98
CA HIS A 73 -3.57 -8.15 -4.06
C HIS A 73 -4.51 -7.18 -3.33
N ASP A 74 -4.00 -6.03 -2.86
CA ASP A 74 -4.80 -5.04 -2.12
C ASP A 74 -5.71 -4.19 -3.02
N ALA A 75 -5.33 -3.93 -4.26
CA ALA A 75 -6.04 -3.02 -5.16
C ALA A 75 -7.56 -3.28 -5.27
N PRO A 76 -8.05 -4.51 -5.49
CA PRO A 76 -9.48 -4.79 -5.54
C PRO A 76 -10.17 -4.62 -4.17
N ILE A 77 -9.47 -4.86 -3.07
CA ILE A 77 -10.00 -4.66 -1.71
C ILE A 77 -10.22 -3.18 -1.46
N VAL A 78 -9.21 -2.36 -1.79
CA VAL A 78 -9.24 -0.91 -1.60
C VAL A 78 -10.30 -0.27 -2.48
N GLU A 79 -10.41 -0.67 -3.75
CA GLU A 79 -11.45 -0.17 -4.66
C GLU A 79 -12.86 -0.48 -4.13
N ARG A 80 -13.10 -1.70 -3.66
CA ARG A 80 -14.37 -2.08 -3.05
C ARG A 80 -14.70 -1.21 -1.83
N LEU A 81 -13.72 -0.91 -0.98
CA LEU A 81 -13.92 -0.05 0.20
C LEU A 81 -14.19 1.39 -0.23
N TYR A 82 -13.49 1.91 -1.23
CA TYR A 82 -13.74 3.24 -1.77
C TYR A 82 -15.16 3.37 -2.29
N GLU A 83 -15.56 2.49 -3.21
CA GLU A 83 -16.90 2.49 -3.80
C GLU A 83 -18.01 2.39 -2.73
N LYS A 84 -17.76 1.63 -1.66
CA LYS A 84 -18.71 1.44 -0.57
C LYS A 84 -18.85 2.67 0.33
N TYR A 85 -17.80 3.45 0.53
CA TYR A 85 -17.76 4.47 1.57
C TYR A 85 -17.48 5.90 1.08
N LYS A 86 -17.21 6.13 -0.21
CA LYS A 86 -16.92 7.47 -0.75
C LYS A 86 -18.02 8.49 -0.46
N ASP A 87 -19.29 8.09 -0.57
CA ASP A 87 -20.44 8.95 -0.31
C ASP A 87 -20.69 9.19 1.19
N ALA A 88 -20.12 8.37 2.05
CA ALA A 88 -20.14 8.55 3.51
C ALA A 88 -19.03 9.49 4.01
N GLY A 89 -18.12 9.93 3.13
CA GLY A 89 -17.05 10.87 3.43
C GLY A 89 -15.64 10.28 3.44
N LEU A 90 -15.45 9.07 2.89
CA LEU A 90 -14.13 8.51 2.61
C LEU A 90 -13.54 9.15 1.35
N GLU A 91 -12.25 9.51 1.41
CA GLU A 91 -11.43 9.73 0.24
C GLU A 91 -10.27 8.74 0.21
N ILE A 92 -9.91 8.23 -0.95
CA ILE A 92 -8.70 7.44 -1.17
C ILE A 92 -7.92 8.09 -2.31
N VAL A 93 -6.61 8.21 -2.15
CA VAL A 93 -5.72 8.61 -3.23
C VAL A 93 -4.51 7.70 -3.27
N ALA A 94 -4.21 7.16 -4.46
CA ALA A 94 -3.03 6.36 -4.69
C ALA A 94 -1.88 7.21 -5.24
N VAL A 95 -0.69 7.02 -4.68
CA VAL A 95 0.56 7.64 -5.15
C VAL A 95 1.43 6.55 -5.76
N SER A 96 1.57 6.59 -7.08
CA SER A 96 2.39 5.62 -7.82
C SER A 96 3.87 5.96 -7.69
N GLU A 97 4.66 4.91 -7.46
CA GLU A 97 6.08 4.97 -7.20
C GLU A 97 6.86 4.03 -8.12
N TYR A 98 8.06 4.44 -8.49
CA TYR A 98 9.12 3.59 -9.06
C TYR A 98 8.80 2.94 -10.42
N ASP A 99 7.81 3.46 -11.13
CA ASP A 99 7.42 2.95 -12.43
C ASP A 99 6.90 4.06 -13.35
N LEU A 100 6.97 3.84 -14.65
CA LEU A 100 6.49 4.79 -15.65
C LEU A 100 4.99 5.04 -15.49
N VAL A 101 4.55 6.27 -15.68
CA VAL A 101 3.13 6.65 -15.62
C VAL A 101 2.27 5.82 -16.60
N PHE A 102 2.85 5.35 -17.70
CA PHE A 102 2.18 4.44 -18.63
C PHE A 102 1.78 3.12 -17.93
N ASN A 103 2.67 2.49 -17.18
CA ASN A 103 2.39 1.27 -16.43
C ASN A 103 1.39 1.53 -15.29
N THR A 104 1.48 2.70 -14.66
CA THR A 104 0.47 3.16 -13.69
C THR A 104 -0.92 3.18 -14.31
N LYS A 105 -1.10 3.80 -15.49
CA LYS A 105 -2.39 3.84 -16.20
C LYS A 105 -2.93 2.45 -16.53
N GLN A 106 -2.06 1.54 -16.95
CA GLN A 106 -2.45 0.15 -17.21
C GLN A 106 -2.93 -0.54 -15.95
N ASN A 107 -2.18 -0.40 -14.84
CA ASN A 107 -2.54 -0.97 -13.55
C ASN A 107 -3.91 -0.44 -13.04
N LEU A 108 -4.14 0.87 -13.12
CA LEU A 108 -5.42 1.48 -12.75
C LEU A 108 -6.58 0.92 -13.58
N THR A 109 -6.36 0.66 -14.86
CA THR A 109 -7.36 0.08 -15.77
C THR A 109 -7.62 -1.38 -15.46
N GLU A 110 -6.57 -2.17 -15.24
CA GLU A 110 -6.66 -3.60 -14.94
C GLU A 110 -7.46 -3.86 -13.67
N PHE A 111 -7.17 -3.12 -12.60
CA PHE A 111 -7.87 -3.25 -11.32
C PHE A 111 -9.14 -2.39 -11.22
N LYS A 112 -9.52 -1.70 -12.31
CA LYS A 112 -10.71 -0.84 -12.40
C LYS A 112 -10.75 0.22 -11.30
N ILE A 113 -9.60 0.77 -10.95
CA ILE A 113 -9.48 1.78 -9.91
C ILE A 113 -10.18 3.07 -10.32
N THR A 114 -11.12 3.54 -9.48
CA THR A 114 -11.91 4.74 -9.72
C THR A 114 -11.49 5.93 -8.86
N PHE A 115 -10.87 5.69 -7.70
CA PHE A 115 -10.36 6.77 -6.85
C PHE A 115 -9.21 7.55 -7.51
N PRO A 116 -8.92 8.77 -7.04
CA PRO A 116 -7.80 9.58 -7.50
C PRO A 116 -6.47 8.84 -7.45
N ALA A 117 -5.65 9.02 -8.48
CA ALA A 117 -4.32 8.44 -8.57
C ALA A 117 -3.33 9.44 -9.15
N VAL A 118 -2.22 9.62 -8.44
CA VAL A 118 -1.12 10.52 -8.79
C VAL A 118 0.19 9.74 -8.85
N TYR A 119 1.27 10.38 -9.31
CA TYR A 119 2.60 9.76 -9.24
C TYR A 119 3.62 10.74 -8.66
N GLU A 120 4.52 10.22 -7.82
CA GLU A 120 5.66 10.94 -7.27
C GLU A 120 6.94 10.62 -8.05
N SER A 121 7.20 9.33 -8.31
CA SER A 121 8.41 8.90 -9.04
C SER A 121 8.09 7.96 -10.20
N GLN A 122 8.95 8.00 -11.22
CA GLN A 122 8.81 7.16 -12.42
C GLN A 122 10.01 6.23 -12.64
N SER A 123 10.95 6.18 -11.70
CA SER A 123 12.15 5.36 -11.81
C SER A 123 12.46 4.64 -10.50
N GLN A 124 12.93 3.41 -10.62
CA GLN A 124 13.45 2.64 -9.48
C GLN A 124 14.72 3.26 -8.88
N ASP A 125 15.46 4.07 -9.66
CA ASP A 125 16.63 4.80 -9.19
C ASP A 125 16.27 5.95 -8.24
N ASP A 126 15.00 6.32 -8.17
CA ASP A 126 14.48 7.33 -7.24
C ASP A 126 14.00 6.74 -5.90
N ARG A 127 14.17 5.45 -5.69
CA ARG A 127 13.67 4.72 -4.52
C ARG A 127 13.94 5.42 -3.17
N GLU A 128 15.13 6.00 -3.02
CA GLU A 128 15.55 6.64 -1.77
C GLU A 128 15.39 8.16 -1.77
N LYS A 129 14.71 8.72 -2.81
CA LYS A 129 14.53 10.16 -2.99
C LYS A 129 13.07 10.60 -2.85
N THR A 130 12.15 9.66 -2.62
CA THR A 130 10.71 9.92 -2.53
C THR A 130 10.28 10.26 -1.11
N THR A 131 9.19 11.00 -0.97
CA THR A 131 8.55 11.20 0.33
C THR A 131 8.04 9.89 0.90
N HIS A 132 7.62 8.95 0.05
CA HIS A 132 7.28 7.58 0.41
C HIS A 132 8.41 6.91 1.20
N HIS A 133 9.65 6.96 0.68
CA HIS A 133 10.80 6.38 1.36
C HIS A 133 10.98 6.97 2.76
N ASP A 134 10.92 8.31 2.88
CA ASP A 134 11.13 9.00 4.14
C ASP A 134 10.04 8.66 5.18
N TYR A 135 8.78 8.64 4.75
CA TYR A 135 7.66 8.32 5.65
C TYR A 135 7.74 6.90 6.18
N ARG A 136 7.87 5.91 5.31
CA ARG A 136 7.92 4.52 5.74
C ARG A 136 9.15 4.23 6.61
N LYS A 137 10.32 4.83 6.32
CA LYS A 137 11.52 4.69 7.16
C LYS A 137 11.31 5.31 8.54
N SER A 138 10.70 6.49 8.61
CA SER A 138 10.41 7.14 9.90
C SER A 138 9.43 6.34 10.77
N THR A 139 8.58 5.53 10.15
CA THR A 139 7.61 4.66 10.85
C THR A 139 8.08 3.22 11.06
N GLY A 140 9.33 2.92 10.69
CA GLY A 140 10.01 1.65 10.97
C GLY A 140 9.88 0.58 9.89
N ASP A 141 9.42 0.92 8.69
CA ASP A 141 9.38 -0.01 7.56
C ASP A 141 10.77 -0.19 6.95
N ASN A 142 11.32 -1.41 7.04
CA ASN A 142 12.63 -1.77 6.51
C ASN A 142 12.58 -2.59 5.21
N ARG A 143 11.39 -2.84 4.65
CA ARG A 143 11.26 -3.53 3.37
C ARG A 143 12.00 -2.76 2.26
N LYS A 144 12.52 -3.47 1.26
CA LYS A 144 13.30 -2.85 0.17
C LYS A 144 12.50 -1.80 -0.59
N TRP A 145 11.27 -2.11 -0.97
CA TRP A 145 10.39 -1.26 -1.76
C TRP A 145 9.26 -0.63 -0.95
N GLY A 146 8.80 -1.28 0.14
CA GLY A 146 7.79 -0.77 1.05
C GLY A 146 6.41 -0.54 0.41
N SER A 147 6.04 -1.32 -0.59
CA SER A 147 4.76 -1.21 -1.28
C SER A 147 3.87 -2.41 -0.91
N PRO A 148 2.56 -2.18 -0.64
CA PRO A 148 1.95 -0.88 -0.38
C PRO A 148 2.34 -0.30 0.98
N TYR A 149 2.07 1.00 1.16
CA TYR A 149 2.20 1.73 2.42
C TYR A 149 1.03 2.72 2.55
N TYR A 150 0.34 2.72 3.67
CA TYR A 150 -0.86 3.52 3.88
C TYR A 150 -0.65 4.58 4.94
N VAL A 151 -1.23 5.75 4.71
CA VAL A 151 -1.32 6.85 5.68
C VAL A 151 -2.78 7.26 5.80
N PHE A 152 -3.31 7.24 7.03
CA PHE A 152 -4.69 7.60 7.32
C PHE A 152 -4.73 9.03 7.86
N LEU A 153 -5.59 9.86 7.31
CA LEU A 153 -5.70 11.25 7.67
C LEU A 153 -7.14 11.57 8.10
N ASP A 154 -7.29 12.24 9.24
CA ASP A 154 -8.54 12.85 9.65
C ASP A 154 -8.50 14.34 9.26
N PRO A 155 -9.16 14.76 8.17
CA PRO A 155 -9.06 16.13 7.67
C PRO A 155 -9.46 17.20 8.68
N SER A 156 -10.29 16.85 9.68
CA SER A 156 -10.72 17.78 10.73
C SER A 156 -9.61 18.09 11.74
N LYS A 157 -8.58 17.25 11.83
CA LYS A 157 -7.46 17.37 12.77
C LYS A 157 -6.16 17.85 12.13
N LEU A 158 -6.16 18.08 10.82
CA LEU A 158 -4.97 18.51 10.10
C LEU A 158 -4.67 19.98 10.30
N GLU A 159 -3.39 20.33 10.28
CA GLU A 159 -2.92 21.71 10.23
C GLU A 159 -3.41 22.37 8.93
N GLN A 160 -4.12 23.49 9.08
CA GLN A 160 -4.76 24.18 7.96
C GLN A 160 -3.78 25.00 7.11
N LYS A 161 -2.59 25.29 7.63
CA LYS A 161 -1.58 26.14 6.99
C LYS A 161 -0.20 25.50 7.07
N GLY A 162 0.69 25.91 6.16
CA GLY A 162 2.06 25.40 6.09
C GLY A 162 2.16 24.05 5.40
N GLU A 163 3.38 23.51 5.35
CA GLU A 163 3.66 22.26 4.64
C GLU A 163 3.25 21.01 5.44
N THR A 164 3.36 21.04 6.76
CA THR A 164 3.02 19.89 7.61
C THR A 164 1.52 19.80 7.77
N LEU A 165 0.95 18.63 7.46
CA LEU A 165 -0.47 18.32 7.69
C LEU A 165 -0.68 17.75 9.09
N THR A 166 0.18 16.83 9.50
CA THR A 166 0.12 16.23 10.84
C THR A 166 1.50 15.74 11.28
N LYS A 167 1.66 15.56 12.60
CA LYS A 167 2.87 14.98 13.20
C LYS A 167 2.62 13.60 13.79
N HIS A 168 1.38 13.12 13.73
CA HIS A 168 0.96 11.87 14.33
C HIS A 168 -0.27 11.34 13.60
N THR A 169 -0.24 10.08 13.16
CA THR A 169 -1.37 9.46 12.48
C THR A 169 -1.24 7.94 12.44
N PHE A 170 -2.23 7.27 11.85
CA PHE A 170 -2.23 5.83 11.65
C PHE A 170 -1.60 5.47 10.31
N VAL A 171 -0.86 4.36 10.29
CA VAL A 171 -0.21 3.83 9.08
C VAL A 171 -0.34 2.31 9.00
N ILE A 172 -0.17 1.75 7.79
CA ILE A 172 0.05 0.32 7.55
C ILE A 172 1.37 0.18 6.78
N ASN A 173 2.29 -0.62 7.32
CA ASN A 173 3.55 -0.96 6.66
C ASN A 173 3.41 -2.31 5.94
N GLY A 174 2.55 -2.41 4.93
CA GLY A 174 2.25 -3.66 4.25
C GLY A 174 0.88 -3.68 3.60
N GLU A 175 0.40 -4.88 3.34
CA GLU A 175 -0.95 -5.12 2.90
C GLU A 175 -1.95 -4.85 4.03
N MET A 176 -3.12 -4.35 3.66
CA MET A 176 -4.19 -4.08 4.61
C MET A 176 -4.91 -5.38 5.00
N ILE A 177 -5.10 -5.61 6.29
CA ILE A 177 -6.03 -6.64 6.77
C ILE A 177 -7.44 -6.12 6.51
N ASP A 178 -8.14 -6.70 5.51
CA ASP A 178 -9.43 -6.22 4.99
C ASP A 178 -10.45 -5.91 6.10
N THR A 179 -10.62 -6.84 7.03
CA THR A 179 -11.60 -6.67 8.13
C THR A 179 -11.22 -5.58 9.11
N GLU A 180 -9.92 -5.37 9.37
CA GLU A 180 -9.43 -4.28 10.23
C GLU A 180 -9.55 -2.93 9.51
N GLY A 181 -9.18 -2.88 8.24
CA GLY A 181 -9.32 -1.70 7.39
C GLY A 181 -10.76 -1.23 7.30
N GLU A 182 -11.69 -2.15 7.01
CA GLU A 182 -13.11 -1.80 6.94
C GLU A 182 -13.66 -1.35 8.28
N LYS A 183 -13.29 -2.02 9.38
CA LYS A 183 -13.68 -1.61 10.73
C LYS A 183 -13.20 -0.19 11.04
N PHE A 184 -11.93 0.10 10.79
CA PHE A 184 -11.32 1.43 11.00
C PHE A 184 -12.03 2.51 10.20
N ILE A 185 -12.30 2.26 8.91
CA ILE A 185 -13.03 3.19 8.04
C ILE A 185 -14.40 3.50 8.62
N ARG A 186 -15.17 2.48 9.01
CA ARG A 186 -16.52 2.67 9.56
C ARG A 186 -16.53 3.48 10.85
N GLU A 187 -15.60 3.20 11.76
CA GLU A 187 -15.43 3.93 13.02
C GLU A 187 -15.17 5.42 12.78
N HIS A 188 -14.25 5.74 11.86
CA HIS A 188 -13.89 7.14 11.53
C HIS A 188 -14.96 7.87 10.71
N LEU A 189 -15.79 7.15 9.98
CA LEU A 189 -16.94 7.73 9.29
C LEU A 189 -18.16 7.90 10.22
N GLY A 190 -18.12 7.39 11.46
CA GLY A 190 -19.24 7.42 12.39
C GLY A 190 -20.36 6.43 12.01
N LEU A 191 -20.02 5.35 11.35
CA LEU A 191 -20.96 4.30 10.92
C LEU A 191 -21.05 3.19 11.98
N PRO A 192 -22.22 2.55 12.15
CA PRO A 192 -22.33 1.40 13.06
C PRO A 192 -21.41 0.25 12.62
N PRO A 193 -20.99 -0.64 13.55
CA PRO A 193 -20.22 -1.83 13.19
C PRO A 193 -20.85 -2.60 12.03
N ALA A 194 -20.04 -3.28 11.24
CA ALA A 194 -20.57 -4.12 10.16
C ALA A 194 -21.41 -5.25 10.77
N THR A 195 -22.69 -5.32 10.46
CA THR A 195 -23.54 -6.44 10.83
C THR A 195 -23.17 -7.62 9.95
N GLY A 196 -22.62 -8.70 10.53
CA GLY A 196 -22.42 -9.96 9.84
C GLY A 196 -21.17 -10.04 8.97
N SER A 197 -20.03 -9.54 9.44
CA SER A 197 -18.75 -10.00 8.90
C SER A 197 -18.52 -11.44 9.35
N GLY A 198 -19.13 -12.37 8.61
CA GLY A 198 -18.74 -13.77 8.67
C GLY A 198 -17.26 -13.84 8.34
N SER A 199 -16.47 -14.45 9.22
CA SER A 199 -15.07 -14.77 8.95
C SER A 199 -14.98 -15.40 7.56
N VAL A 200 -14.47 -14.67 6.58
CA VAL A 200 -14.01 -15.29 5.36
C VAL A 200 -12.89 -16.21 5.81
N SER A 201 -13.20 -17.50 5.82
CA SER A 201 -12.25 -18.58 6.09
C SER A 201 -10.95 -18.26 5.35
N GLN A 202 -9.86 -18.22 6.10
CA GLN A 202 -8.50 -18.26 5.57
C GLN A 202 -8.35 -19.55 4.75
N LYS A 203 -8.83 -19.54 3.52
CA LYS A 203 -8.51 -20.57 2.55
C LYS A 203 -7.29 -20.10 1.76
N GLU A 204 -6.30 -20.94 1.90
CA GLU A 204 -5.12 -21.02 1.08
C GLU A 204 -4.07 -19.91 1.33
N LYS A 205 -3.05 -20.30 2.09
CA LYS A 205 -1.76 -19.61 2.20
C LYS A 205 -1.06 -19.71 0.85
N GLU A 206 -1.40 -18.85 -0.07
CA GLU A 206 -0.62 -18.66 -1.28
C GLU A 206 0.71 -18.03 -0.88
N LYS A 207 1.77 -18.54 -1.47
CA LYS A 207 3.15 -18.13 -1.18
C LYS A 207 3.33 -16.68 -1.63
N VAL A 208 3.28 -15.73 -0.68
CA VAL A 208 3.48 -14.31 -0.97
C VAL A 208 4.90 -14.10 -1.49
N GLU A 209 5.03 -13.74 -2.75
CA GLU A 209 6.30 -13.33 -3.33
C GLU A 209 6.57 -11.85 -2.96
N VAL A 210 7.75 -11.62 -2.40
CA VAL A 210 8.25 -10.26 -2.11
C VAL A 210 8.24 -9.43 -3.39
N CYS A 211 7.82 -8.18 -3.35
CA CYS A 211 7.87 -7.26 -4.48
C CYS A 211 9.26 -7.22 -5.11
N ASP A 212 9.38 -7.74 -6.33
CA ASP A 212 10.60 -7.75 -7.11
C ASP A 212 10.32 -7.22 -8.53
N PRO A 213 10.82 -6.04 -8.90
CA PRO A 213 10.60 -5.46 -10.22
C PRO A 213 11.19 -6.29 -11.37
N ALA A 214 12.17 -7.17 -11.07
CA ALA A 214 12.73 -8.09 -12.06
C ALA A 214 11.84 -9.31 -12.31
N LYS A 215 10.80 -9.52 -11.50
CA LYS A 215 9.82 -10.62 -11.59
C LYS A 215 8.40 -10.10 -11.55
N PRO A 216 7.94 -9.35 -12.58
CA PRO A 216 6.55 -8.93 -12.64
C PRO A 216 5.65 -10.16 -12.78
N THR A 217 4.77 -10.38 -11.80
CA THR A 217 3.84 -11.52 -11.75
C THR A 217 2.51 -11.24 -12.44
N GLY A 218 2.38 -10.12 -13.16
CA GLY A 218 1.23 -9.81 -14.00
C GLY A 218 1.39 -10.34 -15.43
N PRO A 219 0.30 -10.40 -16.24
CA PRO A 219 0.41 -10.69 -17.65
C PRO A 219 1.39 -9.71 -18.29
N ALA A 220 2.38 -10.25 -19.00
CA ALA A 220 3.50 -9.50 -19.55
C ALA A 220 3.02 -8.21 -20.25
N LEU A 221 3.31 -7.07 -19.67
CA LEU A 221 3.00 -5.77 -20.25
C LEU A 221 3.70 -5.69 -21.61
N LYS A 222 2.91 -5.70 -22.69
CA LYS A 222 3.48 -5.60 -24.06
C LYS A 222 4.16 -4.25 -24.17
N LYS A 223 5.48 -4.27 -24.39
CA LYS A 223 6.23 -3.05 -24.71
C LYS A 223 5.63 -2.40 -25.95
N PRO A 224 5.42 -1.08 -25.97
CA PRO A 224 5.00 -0.39 -27.17
C PRO A 224 6.03 -0.66 -28.28
N ASN A 225 5.60 -1.09 -29.44
CA ASN A 225 6.43 -1.17 -30.63
C ASN A 225 6.98 0.23 -30.93
N LYS A 226 8.31 0.29 -31.14
CA LYS A 226 8.97 1.53 -31.59
C LYS A 226 8.50 1.94 -32.97
#